data_a185d41ff0d86dfabf6128b99efe469c
#
_entry.id   a185d41ff0d86dfabf6128b99efe469c
#
_cell.length_a   1.000
_cell.length_b   1.000
_cell.length_c   1.000
_cell.angle_alpha   90.00
_cell.angle_beta   90.00
_cell.angle_gamma   90.00
#
_symmetry.space_group_name_H-M   'P 1'
#
loop_
_entity.id
_entity.type
_entity.pdbx_description
1 polymer ?
#
loop_
_entity_poly.entity_id
_entity_poly.type
_entity_poly.pdbx_seq_one_letter_code
_entity_poly.pdbx_strand_id
1 'polypeptide(L)'
;MAAHAKESRQLELKMVAGKLYLERNPEAGLPPAGEIAFDNPRERFARRLASMAALFSSNEMSLTQMKLTRAQAIDMVERFHEISSVLVPVWRQHTMALVSSIKNSPEAIAVAAKAHESLMTSLSALKGSAR
;
A
#
# COMPACT_ATOMS: atom_id res chain seq x y z
N MET A 1 7.23 10.29 0.89
CA MET A 1 6.27 10.35 -0.21
C MET A 1 6.48 11.52 -1.16
N ALA A 2 6.61 12.78 -0.71
CA ALA A 2 6.84 13.93 -1.60
C ALA A 2 8.13 13.83 -2.43
N ALA A 3 9.24 13.34 -1.86
CA ALA A 3 10.50 13.14 -2.58
C ALA A 3 10.35 12.12 -3.73
N HIS A 4 9.71 10.98 -3.46
CA HIS A 4 9.45 9.94 -4.48
C HIS A 4 8.57 10.43 -5.63
N ALA A 5 7.53 11.21 -5.33
CA ALA A 5 6.68 11.79 -6.37
C ALA A 5 7.45 12.78 -7.26
N LYS A 6 8.38 13.53 -6.67
CA LYS A 6 9.25 14.45 -7.42
C LYS A 6 10.22 13.70 -8.33
N GLU A 7 10.81 12.63 -7.84
CA GLU A 7 11.71 11.77 -8.63
C GLU A 7 10.99 11.09 -9.79
N SER A 8 9.81 10.51 -9.56
CA SER A 8 8.98 9.92 -10.60
C SER A 8 8.64 10.92 -11.70
N ARG A 9 8.28 12.13 -11.33
CA ARG A 9 7.96 13.18 -12.31
C ARG A 9 9.17 13.62 -13.13
N GLN A 10 10.36 13.72 -12.51
CA GLN A 10 11.60 14.01 -13.24
C GLN A 10 11.97 12.89 -14.20
N LEU A 11 11.78 11.64 -13.81
CA LEU A 11 12.03 10.48 -14.64
C LEU A 11 11.09 10.45 -15.86
N GLU A 12 9.82 10.72 -15.65
CA GLU A 12 8.80 10.83 -16.71
C GLU A 12 9.18 11.89 -17.74
N LEU A 13 9.53 13.09 -17.28
CA LEU A 13 9.96 14.18 -18.16
C LEU A 13 11.18 13.81 -19.00
N LYS A 14 12.18 13.16 -18.41
CA LYS A 14 13.37 12.69 -19.14
C LYS A 14 13.03 11.63 -20.18
N MET A 15 12.12 10.71 -19.86
CA MET A 15 11.66 9.69 -20.79
C MET A 15 10.91 10.28 -21.98
N VAL A 16 9.99 11.22 -21.74
CA VAL A 16 9.25 11.92 -22.79
C VAL A 16 10.19 12.71 -23.69
N ALA A 17 11.11 13.47 -23.11
CA ALA A 17 12.10 14.22 -23.86
C ALA A 17 13.00 13.30 -24.72
N GLY A 18 13.44 12.17 -24.18
CA GLY A 18 14.25 11.19 -24.90
C GLY A 18 13.51 10.54 -26.06
N LYS A 19 12.25 10.18 -25.88
CA LYS A 19 11.39 9.64 -26.95
C LYS A 19 11.19 10.66 -28.07
N LEU A 20 10.85 11.90 -27.73
CA LEU A 20 10.69 12.97 -28.68
C LEU A 20 11.97 13.26 -29.46
N TYR A 21 13.13 13.18 -28.81
CA TYR A 21 14.42 13.33 -29.47
C TYR A 21 14.64 12.24 -30.52
N LEU A 22 14.38 10.98 -30.21
CA LEU A 22 14.50 9.86 -31.15
C LEU A 22 13.52 9.98 -32.34
N GLU A 23 12.32 10.47 -32.09
CA GLU A 23 11.31 10.66 -33.14
C GLU A 23 11.68 11.81 -34.08
N ARG A 24 12.17 12.93 -33.54
CA ARG A 24 12.56 14.12 -34.33
C ARG A 24 13.88 13.97 -35.06
N ASN A 25 14.73 13.05 -34.62
CA ASN A 25 16.04 12.81 -35.19
C ASN A 25 16.20 11.34 -35.58
N PRO A 26 15.53 10.87 -36.64
CA PRO A 26 15.55 9.46 -37.03
C PRO A 26 16.94 8.94 -37.41
N GLU A 27 17.80 9.80 -37.91
CA GLU A 27 19.15 9.46 -38.38
C GLU A 27 20.23 9.68 -37.31
N ALA A 28 19.90 10.33 -36.18
CA ALA A 28 20.89 10.63 -35.13
C ALA A 28 21.43 9.37 -34.47
N GLY A 29 22.72 9.20 -34.46
CA GLY A 29 23.43 8.07 -33.86
C GLY A 29 23.33 6.76 -34.63
N LEU A 30 22.91 6.80 -35.90
CA LEU A 30 23.04 5.66 -36.81
C LEU A 30 24.47 5.57 -37.32
N PRO A 31 25.04 4.37 -37.53
CA PRO A 31 26.33 4.19 -38.16
C PRO A 31 26.30 4.69 -39.61
N PRO A 32 27.44 5.17 -40.15
CA PRO A 32 27.54 5.50 -41.55
C PRO A 32 27.19 4.32 -42.46
N ALA A 33 26.56 4.59 -43.59
CA ALA A 33 26.18 3.56 -44.54
C ALA A 33 27.38 2.75 -45.01
N GLY A 34 27.39 1.43 -44.75
CA GLY A 34 28.44 0.51 -45.12
C GLY A 34 29.43 0.13 -44.02
N GLU A 35 29.39 0.72 -42.85
CA GLU A 35 30.17 0.28 -41.70
C GLU A 35 29.39 -0.65 -40.77
N ILE A 36 30.04 -1.78 -40.40
CA ILE A 36 29.51 -2.65 -39.35
C ILE A 36 29.89 -1.98 -38.03
N ALA A 37 28.99 -1.17 -37.49
CA ALA A 37 29.19 -0.55 -36.17
C ALA A 37 28.94 -1.58 -35.06
N PHE A 38 30.00 -1.99 -34.38
CA PHE A 38 29.93 -2.77 -33.15
C PHE A 38 29.31 -1.95 -32.00
N ASP A 39 29.18 -0.65 -32.14
CA ASP A 39 28.62 0.27 -31.15
C ASP A 39 27.61 1.22 -31.83
N ASN A 40 26.31 1.00 -31.54
CA ASN A 40 25.25 1.85 -32.05
C ASN A 40 24.75 2.79 -30.91
N PRO A 41 25.16 4.08 -30.91
CA PRO A 41 24.77 5.02 -29.87
C PRO A 41 23.27 5.20 -29.74
N ARG A 42 22.54 5.12 -30.85
CA ARG A 42 21.06 5.21 -30.87
C ARG A 42 20.42 4.04 -30.16
N GLU A 43 20.90 2.83 -30.40
CA GLU A 43 20.41 1.62 -29.75
C GLU A 43 20.69 1.64 -28.25
N ARG A 44 21.89 2.06 -27.84
CA ARG A 44 22.23 2.25 -26.42
C ARG A 44 21.33 3.28 -25.75
N PHE A 45 21.04 4.36 -26.43
CA PHE A 45 20.12 5.38 -25.91
C PHE A 45 18.69 4.83 -25.78
N ALA A 46 18.20 4.10 -26.79
CA ALA A 46 16.89 3.46 -26.74
C ALA A 46 16.79 2.43 -25.58
N ARG A 47 17.83 1.61 -25.36
CA ARG A 47 17.90 0.68 -24.22
C ARG A 47 17.87 1.41 -22.88
N ARG A 48 18.56 2.54 -22.74
CA ARG A 48 18.51 3.37 -21.52
C ARG A 48 17.11 3.92 -21.28
N LEU A 49 16.43 4.39 -22.32
CA LEU A 49 15.04 4.83 -22.21
C LEU A 49 14.12 3.70 -21.78
N ALA A 50 14.29 2.50 -22.30
CA ALA A 50 13.53 1.32 -21.88
C ALA A 50 13.78 0.96 -20.40
N SER A 51 15.05 1.02 -19.96
CA SER A 51 15.40 0.81 -18.55
C SER A 51 14.79 1.88 -17.64
N MET A 52 14.77 3.14 -18.05
CA MET A 52 14.12 4.22 -17.32
C MET A 52 12.61 4.01 -17.24
N ALA A 53 11.97 3.51 -18.31
CA ALA A 53 10.56 3.17 -18.31
C ALA A 53 10.23 2.05 -17.32
N ALA A 54 11.06 1.02 -17.26
CA ALA A 54 10.93 -0.06 -16.29
C ALA A 54 11.08 0.44 -14.84
N LEU A 55 12.05 1.31 -14.57
CA LEU A 55 12.23 1.94 -13.26
C LEU A 55 11.05 2.81 -12.88
N PHE A 56 10.51 3.58 -13.82
CA PHE A 56 9.32 4.40 -13.59
C PHE A 56 8.12 3.54 -13.21
N SER A 57 7.85 2.48 -13.96
CA SER A 57 6.76 1.54 -13.66
C SER A 57 6.95 0.86 -12.30
N SER A 58 8.18 0.45 -11.95
CA SER A 58 8.50 -0.12 -10.64
C SER A 58 8.26 0.89 -9.49
N ASN A 59 8.64 2.16 -9.68
CA ASN A 59 8.38 3.22 -8.71
C ASN A 59 6.89 3.47 -8.49
N GLU A 60 6.10 3.52 -9.55
CA GLU A 60 4.64 3.70 -9.46
C GLU A 60 3.98 2.53 -8.70
N MET A 61 4.42 1.31 -8.97
CA MET A 61 3.97 0.13 -8.23
C MET A 61 4.33 0.22 -6.75
N SER A 62 5.57 0.60 -6.43
CA SER A 62 6.03 0.79 -5.05
C SER A 62 5.24 1.87 -4.31
N LEU A 63 4.94 2.99 -4.97
CA LEU A 63 4.10 4.05 -4.41
C LEU A 63 2.69 3.54 -4.10
N THR A 64 2.11 2.74 -4.98
CA THR A 64 0.79 2.15 -4.79
C THR A 64 0.79 1.19 -3.61
N GLN A 65 1.82 0.33 -3.49
CA GLN A 65 1.98 -0.56 -2.35
C GLN A 65 2.13 0.20 -1.04
N MET A 66 2.93 1.28 -1.01
CA MET A 66 3.07 2.14 0.18
C MET A 66 1.75 2.78 0.60
N LYS A 67 0.95 3.26 -0.37
CA LYS A 67 -0.37 3.82 -0.09
C LYS A 67 -1.32 2.78 0.51
N LEU A 68 -1.31 1.56 -0.05
CA LEU A 68 -2.11 0.45 0.45
C LEU A 68 -1.70 0.06 1.88
N THR A 69 -0.41 -0.13 2.13
CA THR A 69 0.13 -0.45 3.45
C THR A 69 -0.24 0.63 4.49
N ARG A 70 -0.15 1.90 4.08
CA ARG A 70 -0.57 3.01 4.95
C ARG A 70 -2.06 2.97 5.27
N ALA A 71 -2.91 2.71 4.28
CA ALA A 71 -4.35 2.59 4.48
C ALA A 71 -4.69 1.45 5.44
N GLN A 72 -4.06 0.29 5.27
CA GLN A 72 -4.20 -0.86 6.18
C GLN A 72 -3.76 -0.54 7.61
N ALA A 73 -2.65 0.19 7.78
CA ALA A 73 -2.18 0.60 9.10
C ALA A 73 -3.16 1.56 9.79
N ILE A 74 -3.76 2.50 9.06
CA ILE A 74 -4.78 3.40 9.59
C ILE A 74 -6.02 2.61 10.02
N ASP A 75 -6.53 1.71 9.16
CA ASP A 75 -7.67 0.85 9.49
C ASP A 75 -7.42 0.02 10.77
N MET A 76 -6.22 -0.53 10.91
CA MET A 76 -5.82 -1.26 12.11
C MET A 76 -5.86 -0.38 13.38
N VAL A 77 -5.35 0.85 13.30
CA VAL A 77 -5.37 1.81 14.42
C VAL A 77 -6.81 2.19 14.78
N GLU A 78 -7.65 2.44 13.80
CA GLU A 78 -9.07 2.76 14.01
C GLU A 78 -9.81 1.61 14.70
N ARG A 79 -9.61 0.38 14.23
CA ARG A 79 -10.18 -0.83 14.86
C ARG A 79 -9.67 -1.03 16.29
N PHE A 80 -8.38 -0.82 16.52
CA PHE A 80 -7.82 -0.88 17.88
C PHE A 80 -8.46 0.17 18.79
N HIS A 81 -8.67 1.39 18.28
CA HIS A 81 -9.33 2.45 19.02
C HIS A 81 -10.78 2.09 19.34
N GLU A 82 -11.54 1.56 18.39
CA GLU A 82 -12.90 1.09 18.59
C GLU A 82 -12.98 0.00 19.67
N ILE A 83 -12.13 -1.01 19.59
CA ILE A 83 -12.09 -2.09 20.58
C ILE A 83 -11.78 -1.54 21.98
N SER A 84 -10.77 -0.71 22.11
CA SER A 84 -10.32 -0.20 23.41
C SER A 84 -11.29 0.80 24.04
N SER A 85 -11.93 1.64 23.22
CA SER A 85 -12.80 2.73 23.70
C SER A 85 -14.27 2.36 23.80
N VAL A 86 -14.72 1.36 23.06
CA VAL A 86 -16.14 0.96 23.01
C VAL A 86 -16.34 -0.47 23.51
N LEU A 87 -15.73 -1.45 22.85
CA LEU A 87 -16.00 -2.86 23.13
C LEU A 87 -15.51 -3.29 24.51
N VAL A 88 -14.34 -2.88 24.94
CA VAL A 88 -13.79 -3.23 26.25
C VAL A 88 -14.62 -2.63 27.39
N PRO A 89 -14.99 -1.34 27.40
CA PRO A 89 -15.91 -0.79 28.40
C PRO A 89 -17.26 -1.48 28.45
N VAL A 90 -17.90 -1.74 27.29
CA VAL A 90 -19.18 -2.45 27.20
C VAL A 90 -19.06 -3.85 27.79
N TRP A 91 -18.05 -4.61 27.39
CA TRP A 91 -17.79 -5.94 27.94
C TRP A 91 -17.60 -5.90 29.47
N ARG A 92 -16.80 -4.95 29.97
CA ARG A 92 -16.57 -4.76 31.40
C ARG A 92 -17.88 -4.47 32.14
N GLN A 93 -18.72 -3.59 31.61
CA GLN A 93 -20.02 -3.25 32.22
C GLN A 93 -20.92 -4.47 32.29
N HIS A 94 -21.04 -5.26 31.23
CA HIS A 94 -21.85 -6.49 31.21
C HIS A 94 -21.31 -7.56 32.18
N THR A 95 -20.01 -7.72 32.24
CA THR A 95 -19.34 -8.66 33.14
C THR A 95 -19.58 -8.27 34.60
N MET A 96 -19.45 -6.97 34.94
CA MET A 96 -19.73 -6.45 36.28
C MET A 96 -21.18 -6.61 36.69
N ALA A 97 -22.12 -6.36 35.76
CA ALA A 97 -23.54 -6.57 35.99
C ALA A 97 -23.87 -8.06 36.28
N LEU A 98 -23.21 -8.98 35.58
CA LEU A 98 -23.30 -10.41 35.79
C LEU A 98 -22.80 -10.85 37.16
N VAL A 99 -21.63 -10.36 37.54
CA VAL A 99 -20.98 -10.70 38.83
C VAL A 99 -21.75 -10.11 40.01
N SER A 100 -22.32 -8.91 39.88
CA SER A 100 -23.11 -8.27 40.93
C SER A 100 -24.54 -8.79 41.07
N SER A 101 -25.05 -9.51 40.07
CA SER A 101 -26.37 -10.12 40.07
C SER A 101 -26.36 -11.52 40.70
N ILE A 102 -26.64 -11.64 41.97
CA ILE A 102 -26.74 -12.93 42.70
C ILE A 102 -27.91 -13.79 42.14
N LYS A 103 -28.88 -13.20 41.51
CA LYS A 103 -29.97 -13.87 40.78
C LYS A 103 -29.76 -13.62 39.27
N ASN A 104 -28.87 -14.40 38.67
CA ASN A 104 -28.62 -14.31 37.26
C ASN A 104 -29.85 -14.69 36.45
N SER A 105 -30.45 -13.72 35.75
CA SER A 105 -31.44 -14.03 34.74
C SER A 105 -30.75 -14.68 33.52
N PRO A 106 -31.37 -15.66 32.86
CA PRO A 106 -30.83 -16.26 31.63
C PRO A 106 -30.53 -15.22 30.54
N GLU A 107 -31.29 -14.14 30.51
CA GLU A 107 -31.13 -13.03 29.56
C GLU A 107 -29.84 -12.25 29.79
N ALA A 108 -29.48 -11.96 31.04
CA ALA A 108 -28.24 -11.27 31.38
C ALA A 108 -27.00 -12.10 31.00
N ILE A 109 -27.05 -13.41 31.19
CA ILE A 109 -26.01 -14.35 30.78
C ILE A 109 -25.85 -14.36 29.25
N ALA A 110 -26.96 -14.41 28.51
CA ALA A 110 -26.93 -14.40 27.04
C ALA A 110 -26.32 -13.10 26.46
N VAL A 111 -26.67 -11.94 27.04
CA VAL A 111 -26.12 -10.64 26.62
C VAL A 111 -24.63 -10.57 26.89
N ALA A 112 -24.16 -11.02 28.04
CA ALA A 112 -22.74 -11.03 28.37
C ALA A 112 -21.94 -12.00 27.49
N ALA A 113 -22.47 -13.18 27.20
CA ALA A 113 -21.84 -14.15 26.29
C ALA A 113 -21.70 -13.57 24.88
N LYS A 114 -22.72 -12.89 24.36
CA LYS A 114 -22.67 -12.24 23.04
C LYS A 114 -21.65 -11.09 22.99
N ALA A 115 -21.57 -10.28 24.05
CA ALA A 115 -20.56 -9.20 24.14
C ALA A 115 -19.12 -9.77 24.18
N HIS A 116 -18.91 -10.88 24.90
CA HIS A 116 -17.63 -11.57 24.94
C HIS A 116 -17.24 -12.15 23.58
N GLU A 117 -18.16 -12.80 22.88
CA GLU A 117 -17.95 -13.33 21.53
C GLU A 117 -17.60 -12.21 20.54
N SER A 118 -18.29 -11.09 20.59
CA SER A 118 -18.00 -9.91 19.75
C SER A 118 -16.57 -9.38 20.00
N LEU A 119 -16.16 -9.26 21.26
CA LEU A 119 -14.82 -8.83 21.63
C LEU A 119 -13.75 -9.81 21.11
N MET A 120 -13.95 -11.10 21.31
CA MET A 120 -13.01 -12.14 20.86
C MET A 120 -12.89 -12.17 19.33
N THR A 121 -13.98 -11.99 18.61
CA THR A 121 -13.99 -11.90 17.14
C THR A 121 -13.18 -10.69 16.67
N SER A 122 -13.38 -9.53 17.28
CA SER A 122 -12.64 -8.31 16.94
C SER A 122 -11.15 -8.43 17.23
N LEU A 123 -10.76 -9.05 18.34
CA LEU A 123 -9.37 -9.31 18.70
C LEU A 123 -8.70 -10.31 17.73
N SER A 124 -9.44 -11.35 17.31
CA SER A 124 -8.91 -12.32 16.34
C SER A 124 -8.72 -11.72 14.97
N ALA A 125 -9.60 -10.81 14.54
CA ALA A 125 -9.46 -10.07 13.29
C ALA A 125 -8.20 -9.17 13.28
N LEU A 126 -7.90 -8.49 14.39
CA LEU A 126 -6.66 -7.74 14.55
C LEU A 126 -5.41 -8.62 14.44
N LYS A 127 -5.44 -9.81 15.05
CA LYS A 127 -4.32 -10.76 14.98
C LYS A 127 -4.12 -11.31 13.56
N GLY A 128 -5.19 -11.52 12.80
CA GLY A 128 -5.14 -11.98 11.42
C GLY A 128 -4.59 -10.94 10.45
N SER A 129 -4.85 -9.65 10.68
CA SER A 129 -4.35 -8.56 9.82
C SER A 129 -2.91 -8.16 10.11
N ALA A 130 -2.32 -8.64 11.22
CA ALA A 130 -0.91 -8.39 11.59
C ALA A 130 0.08 -9.41 11.00
N ARG A 131 -0.39 -10.40 10.26
CA ARG A 131 0.41 -11.37 9.50
C ARG A 131 0.46 -11.02 8.03
#